data_72a2efe1c59937efa3cfa98b8a1c8af0
#
_entry.id   72a2efe1c59937efa3cfa98b8a1c8af0
#
_cell.length_a   1.000
_cell.length_b   1.000
_cell.length_c   1.000
_cell.angle_alpha   90.00
_cell.angle_beta   90.00
_cell.angle_gamma   90.00
#
_symmetry.space_group_name_H-M   'P 1'
#
loop_
_entity.id
_entity.type
_entity.pdbx_description
1 polymer ?
#
loop_
_entity_poly.entity_id
_entity_poly.type
_entity_poly.pdbx_seq_one_letter_code
_entity_poly.pdbx_strand_id
1 'polypeptide(L)'
;MGGLVTLIIILVLVLWVFLSGLYVVPQQRAYIIERFGKFLKVSGAGIHVKVPFVDRIATKTSLRVNQLMVKVETKTLDNVFVTVVVSTQFRVEAQNVAKAYYELQDPAGQLRSYMEDALRSAIPMLTLDDAFARKDDVASDVQKTVGAEMARFGFTVVKTLITSIDPSNQVKAAMDSINAAQREKEATRERAEANRIAIETQAAAEAERTRLQGEGQANYRREIANGIVDQIKSLQAVGMNIDEVNNVVLFNQYLDVMRSLSESKNAKTVVLPASTPGGYGELFTQMTNSMVSAQEAQNTTTLGGSDTGSSAR
;
A
#
# COMPACT_ATOMS: atom_id res chain seq x y z
N MET A 1 77.33 -57.17 4.23
CA MET A 1 76.30 -56.62 3.32
C MET A 1 74.85 -56.88 3.76
N GLY A 2 74.56 -58.10 4.31
CA GLY A 2 73.17 -58.42 4.76
C GLY A 2 72.61 -57.52 5.85
N GLY A 3 73.42 -57.14 6.87
CA GLY A 3 72.98 -56.28 7.96
C GLY A 3 72.61 -54.88 7.53
N LEU A 4 73.25 -54.32 6.50
CA LEU A 4 72.96 -53.00 5.98
C LEU A 4 71.62 -52.98 5.19
N VAL A 5 71.35 -54.05 4.46
CA VAL A 5 70.07 -54.21 3.72
C VAL A 5 68.94 -54.42 4.66
N THR A 6 69.07 -55.20 5.73
CA THR A 6 67.98 -55.33 6.75
C THR A 6 67.67 -54.02 7.49
N LEU A 7 68.69 -53.23 7.80
CA LEU A 7 68.56 -51.94 8.43
C LEU A 7 67.79 -50.94 7.52
N ILE A 8 68.09 -50.93 6.20
CA ILE A 8 67.39 -50.09 5.23
C ILE A 8 65.88 -50.50 5.13
N ILE A 9 65.59 -51.81 5.07
CA ILE A 9 64.25 -52.35 5.01
C ILE A 9 63.44 -51.92 6.26
N ILE A 10 64.04 -52.05 7.45
CA ILE A 10 63.37 -51.62 8.71
C ILE A 10 63.09 -50.10 8.68
N LEU A 11 64.07 -49.30 8.24
CA LEU A 11 63.95 -47.86 8.15
C LEU A 11 62.83 -47.43 7.18
N VAL A 12 62.78 -48.07 5.98
CA VAL A 12 61.71 -47.85 5.00
C VAL A 12 60.38 -48.27 5.56
N LEU A 13 60.31 -49.39 6.29
CA LEU A 13 59.04 -49.84 6.91
C LEU A 13 58.58 -48.90 8.03
N VAL A 14 59.47 -48.41 8.86
CA VAL A 14 59.16 -47.40 9.91
C VAL A 14 58.75 -46.11 9.27
N LEU A 15 59.41 -45.64 8.23
CA LEU A 15 59.07 -44.46 7.49
C LEU A 15 57.68 -44.61 6.82
N TRP A 16 57.39 -45.76 6.22
CA TRP A 16 56.04 -46.05 5.64
C TRP A 16 54.95 -46.07 6.66
N VAL A 17 55.17 -46.68 7.83
CA VAL A 17 54.21 -46.65 8.97
C VAL A 17 53.98 -45.23 9.47
N PHE A 18 55.04 -44.43 9.58
CA PHE A 18 54.96 -43.04 9.98
C PHE A 18 54.14 -42.18 8.98
N LEU A 19 54.43 -42.29 7.68
CA LEU A 19 53.68 -41.57 6.64
C LEU A 19 52.23 -42.03 6.55
N SER A 20 51.92 -43.31 6.79
CA SER A 20 50.54 -43.84 6.84
C SER A 20 49.72 -43.32 8.04
N GLY A 21 50.41 -42.81 9.08
CA GLY A 21 49.75 -42.16 10.21
C GLY A 21 49.38 -40.70 10.00
N LEU A 22 49.93 -40.04 8.97
CA LEU A 22 49.60 -38.63 8.69
C LEU A 22 48.24 -38.51 8.03
N TYR A 23 47.43 -37.57 8.53
CA TYR A 23 46.15 -37.17 7.91
C TYR A 23 45.92 -35.68 8.02
N VAL A 24 45.22 -35.13 7.03
CA VAL A 24 44.91 -33.71 6.93
C VAL A 24 43.43 -33.50 7.17
N VAL A 25 43.10 -32.60 8.08
CA VAL A 25 41.72 -32.19 8.33
C VAL A 25 41.47 -30.85 7.62
N PRO A 26 40.57 -30.80 6.67
CA PRO A 26 40.21 -29.54 5.98
C PRO A 26 39.60 -28.51 6.95
N GLN A 27 39.68 -27.24 6.55
CA GLN A 27 39.04 -26.14 7.28
C GLN A 27 37.52 -26.37 7.45
N GLN A 28 36.97 -25.97 8.59
CA GLN A 28 35.56 -26.15 8.93
C GLN A 28 35.11 -27.63 9.00
N ARG A 29 36.02 -28.53 9.34
CA ARG A 29 35.73 -29.93 9.69
C ARG A 29 36.45 -30.30 10.96
N ALA A 30 35.89 -31.27 11.68
CA ALA A 30 36.50 -31.92 12.83
C ALA A 30 36.38 -33.42 12.68
N TYR A 31 37.49 -34.15 12.94
CA TYR A 31 37.52 -35.60 12.89
C TYR A 31 37.58 -36.17 14.28
N ILE A 32 36.74 -37.14 14.57
CA ILE A 32 36.75 -37.87 15.82
C ILE A 32 37.61 -39.10 15.65
N ILE A 33 38.60 -39.24 16.53
CA ILE A 33 39.52 -40.36 16.53
C ILE A 33 39.17 -41.28 17.70
N GLU A 34 38.99 -42.54 17.38
CA GLU A 34 38.79 -43.62 18.34
C GLU A 34 39.99 -44.54 18.36
N ARG A 35 40.32 -45.04 19.54
CA ARG A 35 41.33 -46.10 19.77
C ARG A 35 40.62 -47.31 20.37
N PHE A 36 40.62 -48.41 19.67
CA PHE A 36 39.96 -49.65 20.05
C PHE A 36 38.48 -49.39 20.44
N GLY A 37 37.78 -48.51 19.71
CA GLY A 37 36.36 -48.19 19.97
C GLY A 37 36.10 -47.22 21.13
N LYS A 38 37.16 -46.68 21.78
CA LYS A 38 37.03 -45.64 22.79
C LYS A 38 37.43 -44.27 22.18
N PHE A 39 36.67 -43.22 22.54
CA PHE A 39 37.02 -41.86 22.21
C PHE A 39 38.44 -41.50 22.67
N LEU A 40 39.24 -40.99 21.77
CA LEU A 40 40.60 -40.54 22.06
C LEU A 40 40.72 -39.01 22.02
N LYS A 41 40.38 -38.41 20.88
CA LYS A 41 40.49 -36.96 20.67
C LYS A 41 39.65 -36.49 19.49
N VAL A 42 39.38 -35.18 19.46
CA VAL A 42 38.88 -34.48 18.31
C VAL A 42 40.05 -33.75 17.64
N SER A 43 40.19 -33.93 16.33
CA SER A 43 41.20 -33.25 15.52
C SER A 43 40.52 -32.12 14.71
N GLY A 44 40.92 -30.89 14.96
CA GLY A 44 40.52 -29.70 14.19
C GLY A 44 41.28 -29.59 12.86
N ALA A 45 41.10 -28.46 12.16
CA ALA A 45 41.81 -28.22 10.90
C ALA A 45 43.31 -28.23 11.04
N GLY A 46 44.00 -28.84 10.08
CA GLY A 46 45.47 -28.97 10.06
C GLY A 46 45.95 -30.37 9.83
N ILE A 47 47.26 -30.55 10.00
CA ILE A 47 47.96 -31.83 9.84
C ILE A 47 48.02 -32.52 11.21
N HIS A 48 47.59 -33.76 11.27
CA HIS A 48 47.59 -34.57 12.48
C HIS A 48 48.19 -35.94 12.24
N VAL A 49 48.60 -36.56 13.33
CA VAL A 49 49.17 -37.91 13.32
C VAL A 49 48.22 -38.83 14.10
N LYS A 50 47.98 -40.02 13.56
CA LYS A 50 47.30 -41.13 14.21
C LYS A 50 48.20 -42.37 14.20
N VAL A 51 48.01 -43.28 15.13
CA VAL A 51 48.71 -44.57 15.11
C VAL A 51 48.04 -45.48 14.08
N PRO A 52 48.70 -45.88 12.99
CA PRO A 52 48.14 -46.80 12.01
C PRO A 52 47.72 -48.12 12.69
N PHE A 53 46.65 -48.76 12.20
CA PHE A 53 46.05 -49.99 12.68
C PHE A 53 45.33 -49.92 14.05
N VAL A 54 45.69 -48.95 14.90
CA VAL A 54 45.14 -48.78 16.26
C VAL A 54 44.07 -47.68 16.29
N ASP A 55 44.38 -46.55 15.67
CA ASP A 55 43.51 -45.38 15.66
C ASP A 55 42.62 -45.36 14.41
N ARG A 56 41.32 -45.22 14.64
CA ARG A 56 40.30 -45.14 13.59
C ARG A 56 39.67 -43.77 13.57
N ILE A 57 39.39 -43.24 12.37
CA ILE A 57 38.53 -42.06 12.21
C ILE A 57 37.09 -42.53 12.30
N ALA A 58 36.39 -42.21 13.39
CA ALA A 58 35.01 -42.61 13.62
C ALA A 58 34.05 -41.81 12.72
N THR A 59 34.24 -40.48 12.67
CA THR A 59 33.44 -39.62 11.82
C THR A 59 34.18 -38.36 11.39
N LYS A 60 33.69 -37.73 10.30
CA LYS A 60 34.18 -36.48 9.73
C LYS A 60 33.06 -35.43 9.83
N THR A 61 32.93 -34.78 10.97
CA THR A 61 31.87 -33.80 11.27
C THR A 61 32.11 -32.46 10.58
N SER A 62 31.11 -31.91 9.94
CA SER A 62 31.12 -30.55 9.40
C SER A 62 30.79 -29.54 10.50
N LEU A 63 31.61 -28.48 10.60
CA LEU A 63 31.35 -27.35 11.50
C LEU A 63 30.65 -26.18 10.80
N ARG A 64 30.31 -26.36 9.52
CA ARG A 64 29.58 -25.35 8.73
C ARG A 64 28.16 -25.23 9.25
N VAL A 65 27.56 -24.07 9.03
CA VAL A 65 26.15 -23.85 9.32
C VAL A 65 25.31 -24.68 8.36
N ASN A 66 24.43 -25.48 8.94
CA ASN A 66 23.40 -26.24 8.23
C ASN A 66 22.05 -25.52 8.42
N GLN A 67 21.18 -25.68 7.46
CA GLN A 67 19.81 -25.14 7.50
C GLN A 67 18.82 -26.29 7.52
N LEU A 68 17.86 -26.21 8.43
CA LEU A 68 16.72 -27.12 8.50
C LEU A 68 15.44 -26.30 8.32
N MET A 69 14.59 -26.74 7.41
CA MET A 69 13.27 -26.17 7.20
C MET A 69 12.24 -27.13 7.80
N VAL A 70 11.37 -26.59 8.67
CA VAL A 70 10.34 -27.35 9.37
C VAL A 70 8.99 -26.72 9.05
N LYS A 71 8.03 -27.58 8.71
CA LYS A 71 6.64 -27.21 8.47
C LYS A 71 5.79 -27.77 9.59
N VAL A 72 5.11 -26.89 10.34
CA VAL A 72 4.30 -27.25 11.50
C VAL A 72 2.87 -26.80 11.28
N GLU A 73 1.93 -27.71 11.44
CA GLU A 73 0.50 -27.40 11.47
C GLU A 73 0.07 -27.20 12.91
N THR A 74 -0.54 -26.08 13.20
CA THR A 74 -1.01 -25.69 14.52
C THR A 74 -2.26 -24.82 14.42
N LYS A 75 -2.81 -24.42 15.54
CA LYS A 75 -4.04 -23.64 15.65
C LYS A 75 -3.76 -22.38 16.46
N THR A 76 -4.25 -21.24 16.01
CA THR A 76 -4.16 -19.97 16.73
C THR A 76 -5.22 -19.83 17.82
N LEU A 77 -5.12 -18.79 18.65
CA LEU A 77 -6.08 -18.49 19.72
C LEU A 77 -7.51 -18.29 19.20
N ASP A 78 -7.66 -17.70 18.03
CA ASP A 78 -8.92 -17.48 17.33
C ASP A 78 -9.42 -18.68 16.52
N ASN A 79 -8.92 -19.89 16.86
CA ASN A 79 -9.33 -21.16 16.27
C ASN A 79 -9.03 -21.35 14.79
N VAL A 80 -8.11 -20.60 14.22
CA VAL A 80 -7.70 -20.74 12.84
C VAL A 80 -6.56 -21.75 12.72
N PHE A 81 -6.72 -22.76 11.86
CA PHE A 81 -5.63 -23.67 11.51
C PHE A 81 -4.65 -22.99 10.59
N VAL A 82 -3.37 -23.01 10.97
CA VAL A 82 -2.27 -22.41 10.23
C VAL A 82 -1.14 -23.39 10.02
N THR A 83 -0.49 -23.28 8.88
CA THR A 83 0.76 -23.94 8.59
C THR A 83 1.89 -22.92 8.74
N VAL A 84 2.76 -23.15 9.72
CA VAL A 84 3.92 -22.31 9.98
C VAL A 84 5.15 -22.98 9.38
N VAL A 85 5.87 -22.28 8.51
CA VAL A 85 7.14 -22.73 7.94
C VAL A 85 8.26 -21.94 8.60
N VAL A 86 9.16 -22.68 9.25
CA VAL A 86 10.28 -22.12 9.99
C VAL A 86 11.58 -22.65 9.42
N SER A 87 12.54 -21.76 9.24
CA SER A 87 13.89 -22.07 8.81
C SER A 87 14.86 -21.82 9.96
N THR A 88 15.57 -22.86 10.38
CA THR A 88 16.53 -22.77 11.47
C THR A 88 17.93 -23.10 10.97
N GLN A 89 18.87 -22.24 11.29
CA GLN A 89 20.29 -22.42 11.02
C GLN A 89 20.98 -22.89 12.29
N PHE A 90 21.70 -23.99 12.16
CA PHE A 90 22.42 -24.59 13.28
C PHE A 90 23.79 -25.10 12.83
N ARG A 91 24.70 -25.24 13.80
CA ARG A 91 26.03 -25.80 13.57
C ARG A 91 26.49 -26.60 14.79
N VAL A 92 27.44 -27.48 14.57
CA VAL A 92 28.14 -28.15 15.67
C VAL A 92 29.17 -27.18 16.25
N GLU A 93 29.22 -27.11 17.56
CA GLU A 93 30.21 -26.32 18.27
C GLU A 93 31.57 -27.04 18.27
N ALA A 94 32.62 -26.34 17.87
CA ALA A 94 33.96 -26.93 17.67
C ALA A 94 34.50 -27.61 18.94
N GLN A 95 34.11 -27.12 20.13
CA GLN A 95 34.55 -27.66 21.40
C GLN A 95 33.78 -28.92 21.83
N ASN A 96 32.57 -29.08 21.33
CA ASN A 96 31.62 -30.10 21.74
C ASN A 96 31.33 -31.16 20.65
N VAL A 97 32.21 -31.30 19.65
CA VAL A 97 32.04 -32.23 18.53
C VAL A 97 31.86 -33.67 19.00
N ALA A 98 32.60 -34.11 20.01
CA ALA A 98 32.50 -35.45 20.57
C ALA A 98 31.09 -35.66 21.17
N LYS A 99 30.61 -34.71 21.93
CA LYS A 99 29.26 -34.73 22.53
C LYS A 99 28.20 -34.80 21.46
N ALA A 100 28.29 -33.97 20.43
CA ALA A 100 27.37 -33.95 19.31
C ALA A 100 27.29 -35.27 18.55
N TYR A 101 28.37 -36.03 18.51
CA TYR A 101 28.39 -37.31 17.80
C TYR A 101 27.94 -38.50 18.66
N TYR A 102 28.36 -38.56 19.93
CA TYR A 102 28.06 -39.72 20.79
C TYR A 102 26.72 -39.63 21.49
N GLU A 103 26.22 -38.45 21.80
CA GLU A 103 24.98 -38.28 22.56
C GLU A 103 23.73 -38.12 21.67
N LEU A 104 23.89 -37.72 20.39
CA LEU A 104 22.74 -37.47 19.52
C LEU A 104 22.92 -38.14 18.16
N GLN A 105 22.02 -39.12 17.88
CA GLN A 105 22.08 -39.93 16.66
C GLN A 105 21.54 -39.17 15.43
N ASP A 106 20.40 -38.47 15.57
CA ASP A 106 19.76 -37.69 14.52
C ASP A 106 19.53 -36.23 14.97
N PRO A 107 20.51 -35.35 14.77
CA PRO A 107 20.38 -33.96 15.17
C PRO A 107 19.26 -33.21 14.44
N ALA A 108 18.99 -33.55 13.17
CA ALA A 108 17.99 -32.87 12.37
C ALA A 108 16.57 -33.25 12.81
N GLY A 109 16.35 -34.54 13.10
CA GLY A 109 15.08 -35.03 13.63
C GLY A 109 14.79 -34.48 15.02
N GLN A 110 15.79 -34.46 15.90
CA GLN A 110 15.64 -33.93 17.25
C GLN A 110 15.37 -32.41 17.22
N LEU A 111 16.10 -31.64 16.42
CA LEU A 111 15.88 -30.21 16.23
C LEU A 111 14.46 -29.96 15.69
N ARG A 112 14.00 -30.75 14.74
CA ARG A 112 12.63 -30.68 14.21
C ARG A 112 11.62 -30.87 15.33
N SER A 113 11.75 -31.92 16.14
CA SER A 113 10.82 -32.23 17.23
C SER A 113 10.75 -31.08 18.26
N TYR A 114 11.88 -30.52 18.65
CA TYR A 114 11.92 -29.40 19.57
C TYR A 114 11.28 -28.13 18.97
N MET A 115 11.50 -27.89 17.68
CA MET A 115 10.87 -26.76 16.99
C MET A 115 9.36 -26.92 16.87
N GLU A 116 8.89 -28.14 16.55
CA GLU A 116 7.47 -28.45 16.50
C GLU A 116 6.80 -28.23 17.86
N ASP A 117 7.42 -28.68 18.94
CA ASP A 117 6.92 -28.51 20.29
C ASP A 117 6.88 -27.04 20.72
N ALA A 118 7.96 -26.30 20.50
CA ALA A 118 8.03 -24.88 20.82
C ALA A 118 7.00 -24.05 20.03
N LEU A 119 6.79 -24.33 18.75
CA LEU A 119 5.79 -23.65 17.93
C LEU A 119 4.36 -24.01 18.33
N ARG A 120 4.08 -25.28 18.62
CA ARG A 120 2.76 -25.72 19.13
C ARG A 120 2.44 -25.13 20.49
N SER A 121 3.44 -24.72 21.26
CA SER A 121 3.25 -24.06 22.55
C SER A 121 3.05 -22.54 22.37
N ALA A 122 3.74 -21.91 21.44
CA ALA A 122 3.76 -20.45 21.26
C ALA A 122 2.56 -19.93 20.44
N ILE A 123 2.27 -20.56 19.30
CA ILE A 123 1.25 -20.07 18.35
C ILE A 123 -0.18 -20.06 18.93
N PRO A 124 -0.64 -21.04 19.70
CA PRO A 124 -2.00 -21.03 20.26
C PRO A 124 -2.27 -19.91 21.28
N MET A 125 -1.24 -19.21 21.73
CA MET A 125 -1.39 -18.07 22.64
C MET A 125 -1.61 -16.74 21.87
N LEU A 126 -1.52 -16.76 20.54
CA LEU A 126 -1.60 -15.59 19.68
C LEU A 126 -2.79 -15.68 18.74
N THR A 127 -3.42 -14.54 18.44
CA THR A 127 -4.37 -14.45 17.33
C THR A 127 -3.61 -14.56 16.01
N LEU A 128 -4.34 -14.79 14.92
CA LEU A 128 -3.71 -14.86 13.60
C LEU A 128 -2.97 -13.54 13.26
N ASP A 129 -3.60 -12.40 13.52
CA ASP A 129 -3.01 -11.08 13.28
C ASP A 129 -1.76 -10.82 14.16
N ASP A 130 -1.82 -11.21 15.45
CA ASP A 130 -0.66 -11.12 16.34
C ASP A 130 0.48 -12.04 15.89
N ALA A 131 0.17 -13.24 15.41
CA ALA A 131 1.17 -14.17 14.91
C ALA A 131 1.93 -13.61 13.69
N PHE A 132 1.23 -12.87 12.80
CA PHE A 132 1.86 -12.16 11.70
C PHE A 132 2.67 -10.94 12.17
N ALA A 133 2.10 -10.12 13.04
CA ALA A 133 2.74 -8.89 13.53
C ALA A 133 3.99 -9.16 14.38
N ARG A 134 3.97 -10.23 15.19
CA ARG A 134 5.03 -10.59 16.13
C ARG A 134 5.82 -11.83 15.76
N LYS A 135 5.84 -12.19 14.48
CA LYS A 135 6.56 -13.38 13.98
C LYS A 135 8.03 -13.43 14.38
N ASP A 136 8.69 -12.26 14.46
CA ASP A 136 10.09 -12.16 14.81
C ASP A 136 10.33 -12.39 16.31
N ASP A 137 9.39 -11.96 17.17
CA ASP A 137 9.41 -12.25 18.59
C ASP A 137 9.25 -13.75 18.85
N VAL A 138 8.26 -14.37 18.19
CA VAL A 138 8.04 -15.83 18.27
C VAL A 138 9.28 -16.59 17.79
N ALA A 139 9.88 -16.17 16.67
CA ALA A 139 11.10 -16.80 16.16
C ALA A 139 12.26 -16.69 17.19
N SER A 140 12.39 -15.55 17.87
CA SER A 140 13.40 -15.33 18.92
C SER A 140 13.17 -16.23 20.14
N ASP A 141 11.93 -16.36 20.57
CA ASP A 141 11.60 -17.18 21.74
C ASP A 141 11.77 -18.69 21.44
N VAL A 142 11.36 -19.13 20.25
CA VAL A 142 11.63 -20.48 19.76
C VAL A 142 13.13 -20.73 19.66
N GLN A 143 13.89 -19.77 19.14
CA GLN A 143 15.37 -19.87 19.09
C GLN A 143 16.00 -20.04 20.46
N LYS A 144 15.56 -19.28 21.48
CA LYS A 144 16.08 -19.38 22.85
C LYS A 144 15.77 -20.75 23.45
N THR A 145 14.52 -21.19 23.35
CA THR A 145 14.07 -22.48 23.93
C THR A 145 14.79 -23.66 23.27
N VAL A 146 14.73 -23.72 21.93
CA VAL A 146 15.36 -24.80 21.18
C VAL A 146 16.88 -24.74 21.25
N GLY A 147 17.44 -23.51 21.27
CA GLY A 147 18.87 -23.30 21.42
C GLY A 147 19.41 -23.83 22.75
N ALA A 148 18.69 -23.63 23.84
CA ALA A 148 19.08 -24.15 25.17
C ALA A 148 19.10 -25.69 25.19
N GLU A 149 18.10 -26.34 24.59
CA GLU A 149 18.04 -27.81 24.53
C GLU A 149 19.12 -28.40 23.60
N MET A 150 19.32 -27.80 22.42
CA MET A 150 20.33 -28.27 21.46
C MET A 150 21.78 -28.02 21.94
N ALA A 151 22.01 -26.98 22.76
CA ALA A 151 23.31 -26.72 23.36
C ALA A 151 23.75 -27.85 24.29
N ARG A 152 22.85 -28.55 24.93
CA ARG A 152 23.15 -29.72 25.78
C ARG A 152 23.86 -30.82 24.99
N PHE A 153 23.55 -30.93 23.69
CA PHE A 153 24.16 -31.91 22.76
C PHE A 153 25.31 -31.32 21.94
N GLY A 154 25.77 -30.12 22.24
CA GLY A 154 26.91 -29.47 21.56
C GLY A 154 26.55 -28.87 20.20
N PHE A 155 25.29 -28.53 19.98
CA PHE A 155 24.83 -27.79 18.81
C PHE A 155 24.48 -26.34 19.17
N THR A 156 24.85 -25.41 18.31
CA THR A 156 24.48 -23.99 18.46
C THR A 156 23.44 -23.64 17.40
N VAL A 157 22.26 -23.17 17.81
CA VAL A 157 21.28 -22.58 16.93
C VAL A 157 21.72 -21.14 16.64
N VAL A 158 22.04 -20.85 15.40
CA VAL A 158 22.57 -19.55 14.96
C VAL A 158 21.43 -18.54 14.78
N LYS A 159 20.40 -18.95 14.03
CA LYS A 159 19.23 -18.12 13.76
C LYS A 159 18.02 -18.97 13.43
N THR A 160 16.87 -18.54 13.93
CA THR A 160 15.56 -19.10 13.58
C THR A 160 14.72 -18.01 12.95
N LEU A 161 14.04 -18.33 11.85
CA LEU A 161 13.21 -17.40 11.08
C LEU A 161 11.89 -18.08 10.73
N ILE A 162 10.78 -17.42 11.01
CA ILE A 162 9.48 -17.82 10.47
C ILE A 162 9.39 -17.29 9.05
N THR A 163 9.34 -18.20 8.08
CA THR A 163 9.32 -17.87 6.65
C THR A 163 7.92 -17.56 6.17
N SER A 164 6.92 -18.36 6.57
CA SER A 164 5.52 -18.12 6.27
C SER A 164 4.62 -18.63 7.38
N ILE A 165 3.44 -18.01 7.48
CA ILE A 165 2.32 -18.45 8.29
C ILE A 165 1.12 -18.51 7.35
N ASP A 166 0.73 -19.69 6.93
CA ASP A 166 -0.30 -19.89 5.91
C ASP A 166 -1.58 -20.44 6.55
N PRO A 167 -2.64 -19.64 6.66
CA PRO A 167 -3.95 -20.13 7.10
C PRO A 167 -4.58 -21.02 6.02
N SER A 168 -5.59 -21.79 6.43
CA SER A 168 -6.33 -22.63 5.49
C SER A 168 -6.95 -21.82 4.35
N ASN A 169 -7.10 -22.43 3.17
CA ASN A 169 -7.63 -21.74 1.98
C ASN A 169 -9.02 -21.12 2.21
N GLN A 170 -9.86 -21.76 3.04
CA GLN A 170 -11.18 -21.23 3.39
C GLN A 170 -11.07 -19.93 4.21
N VAL A 171 -10.16 -19.89 5.18
CA VAL A 171 -9.93 -18.71 6.02
C VAL A 171 -9.32 -17.59 5.19
N LYS A 172 -8.37 -17.92 4.31
CA LYS A 172 -7.78 -16.94 3.39
C LYS A 172 -8.84 -16.30 2.49
N ALA A 173 -9.71 -17.10 1.88
CA ALA A 173 -10.80 -16.59 1.06
C ALA A 173 -11.79 -15.72 1.86
N ALA A 174 -12.11 -16.12 3.10
CA ALA A 174 -12.97 -15.33 3.99
C ALA A 174 -12.32 -13.98 4.37
N MET A 175 -11.03 -13.97 4.71
CA MET A 175 -10.27 -12.75 5.01
C MET A 175 -10.17 -11.84 3.80
N ASP A 176 -9.91 -12.38 2.62
CA ASP A 176 -9.88 -11.62 1.37
C ASP A 176 -11.24 -10.95 1.09
N SER A 177 -12.35 -11.68 1.33
CA SER A 177 -13.71 -11.14 1.19
C SER A 177 -14.01 -10.02 2.21
N ILE A 178 -13.63 -10.20 3.48
CA ILE A 178 -13.78 -9.19 4.53
C ILE A 178 -12.95 -7.94 4.19
N ASN A 179 -11.71 -8.12 3.79
CA ASN A 179 -10.82 -7.02 3.40
C ASN A 179 -11.35 -6.28 2.16
N ALA A 180 -11.91 -6.99 1.18
CA ALA A 180 -12.55 -6.38 0.02
C ALA A 180 -13.76 -5.53 0.43
N ALA A 181 -14.65 -6.07 1.28
CA ALA A 181 -15.81 -5.35 1.79
C ALA A 181 -15.43 -4.13 2.64
N GLN A 182 -14.38 -4.25 3.46
CA GLN A 182 -13.86 -3.14 4.25
C GLN A 182 -13.32 -2.02 3.36
N ARG A 183 -12.50 -2.36 2.36
CA ARG A 183 -11.98 -1.38 1.39
C ARG A 183 -13.08 -0.72 0.57
N GLU A 184 -14.11 -1.47 0.18
CA GLU A 184 -15.26 -0.92 -0.53
C GLU A 184 -16.07 0.05 0.34
N LYS A 185 -16.29 -0.30 1.61
CA LYS A 185 -16.92 0.59 2.60
C LYS A 185 -16.13 1.89 2.78
N GLU A 186 -14.80 1.80 2.92
CA GLU A 186 -13.93 2.97 3.04
C GLU A 186 -13.96 3.81 1.76
N ALA A 187 -13.83 3.17 0.58
CA ALA A 187 -13.91 3.87 -0.70
C ALA A 187 -15.28 4.57 -0.90
N THR A 188 -16.37 3.94 -0.49
CA THR A 188 -17.70 4.54 -0.56
C THR A 188 -17.84 5.74 0.38
N ARG A 189 -17.29 5.63 1.59
CA ARG A 189 -17.26 6.73 2.55
C ARG A 189 -16.44 7.92 2.02
N GLU A 190 -15.26 7.66 1.50
CA GLU A 190 -14.39 8.68 0.90
C GLU A 190 -15.04 9.35 -0.33
N ARG A 191 -15.72 8.57 -1.18
CA ARG A 191 -16.47 9.10 -2.32
C ARG A 191 -17.64 9.98 -1.87
N ALA A 192 -18.38 9.57 -0.84
CA ALA A 192 -19.48 10.35 -0.30
C ALA A 192 -18.98 11.66 0.31
N GLU A 193 -17.86 11.63 1.03
CA GLU A 193 -17.24 12.82 1.61
C GLU A 193 -16.70 13.76 0.51
N ALA A 194 -16.05 13.21 -0.50
CA ALA A 194 -15.59 13.99 -1.65
C ALA A 194 -16.74 14.66 -2.41
N ASN A 195 -17.86 13.94 -2.61
CA ASN A 195 -19.06 14.51 -3.21
C ASN A 195 -19.69 15.62 -2.34
N ARG A 196 -19.73 15.44 -1.01
CA ARG A 196 -20.20 16.48 -0.10
C ARG A 196 -19.35 17.75 -0.23
N ILE A 197 -18.03 17.60 -0.18
CA ILE A 197 -17.10 18.73 -0.32
C ILE A 197 -17.25 19.39 -1.69
N ALA A 198 -17.41 18.61 -2.76
CA ALA A 198 -17.59 19.14 -4.11
C ALA A 198 -18.89 19.97 -4.21
N ILE A 199 -20.01 19.47 -3.68
CA ILE A 199 -21.30 20.18 -3.66
C ILE A 199 -21.20 21.47 -2.83
N GLU A 200 -20.62 21.41 -1.63
CA GLU A 200 -20.42 22.57 -0.78
C GLU A 200 -19.55 23.64 -1.46
N THR A 201 -18.45 23.22 -2.08
CA THR A 201 -17.54 24.12 -2.80
C THR A 201 -18.21 24.73 -4.01
N GLN A 202 -18.97 23.93 -4.77
CA GLN A 202 -19.72 24.45 -5.92
C GLN A 202 -20.82 25.43 -5.50
N ALA A 203 -21.59 25.12 -4.45
CA ALA A 203 -22.61 26.02 -3.93
C ALA A 203 -22.01 27.33 -3.42
N ALA A 204 -20.87 27.27 -2.72
CA ALA A 204 -20.15 28.47 -2.29
C ALA A 204 -19.65 29.31 -3.47
N ALA A 205 -19.11 28.67 -4.50
CA ALA A 205 -18.66 29.34 -5.72
C ALA A 205 -19.82 30.00 -6.51
N GLU A 206 -20.96 29.32 -6.60
CA GLU A 206 -22.18 29.85 -7.23
C GLU A 206 -22.76 31.05 -6.44
N ALA A 207 -22.80 30.94 -5.12
CA ALA A 207 -23.21 32.06 -4.27
C ALA A 207 -22.31 33.28 -4.43
N GLU A 208 -21.00 33.06 -4.43
CA GLU A 208 -20.03 34.14 -4.63
C GLU A 208 -20.12 34.74 -6.04
N ARG A 209 -20.28 33.92 -7.06
CA ARG A 209 -20.53 34.37 -8.44
C ARG A 209 -21.77 35.25 -8.52
N THR A 210 -22.89 34.81 -7.90
CA THR A 210 -24.16 35.57 -7.88
C THR A 210 -24.00 36.90 -7.14
N ARG A 211 -23.27 36.89 -6.00
CA ARG A 211 -22.96 38.11 -5.25
C ARG A 211 -22.14 39.10 -6.10
N LEU A 212 -21.07 38.63 -6.72
CA LEU A 212 -20.22 39.48 -7.58
C LEU A 212 -20.97 40.00 -8.82
N GLN A 213 -21.83 39.18 -9.41
CA GLN A 213 -22.70 39.61 -10.51
C GLN A 213 -23.66 40.68 -10.05
N GLY A 214 -24.30 40.50 -8.85
CA GLY A 214 -25.19 41.51 -8.26
C GLY A 214 -24.49 42.83 -7.98
N GLU A 215 -23.28 42.78 -7.38
CA GLU A 215 -22.48 43.95 -7.13
C GLU A 215 -22.03 44.65 -8.45
N GLY A 216 -21.59 43.87 -9.43
CA GLY A 216 -21.24 44.38 -10.76
C GLY A 216 -22.42 45.08 -11.42
N GLN A 217 -23.62 44.49 -11.35
CA GLN A 217 -24.84 45.06 -11.91
C GLN A 217 -25.29 46.33 -11.16
N ALA A 218 -25.14 46.35 -9.84
CA ALA A 218 -25.44 47.51 -9.02
C ALA A 218 -24.49 48.69 -9.31
N ASN A 219 -23.20 48.39 -9.43
CA ASN A 219 -22.19 49.38 -9.81
C ASN A 219 -22.41 49.91 -11.23
N TYR A 220 -22.70 49.02 -12.17
CA TYR A 220 -23.03 49.39 -13.55
C TYR A 220 -24.25 50.36 -13.58
N ARG A 221 -25.32 50.03 -12.87
CA ARG A 221 -26.49 50.94 -12.77
C ARG A 221 -26.17 52.30 -12.12
N ARG A 222 -25.28 52.28 -11.10
CA ARG A 222 -24.84 53.49 -10.42
C ARG A 222 -24.05 54.40 -11.38
N GLU A 223 -23.15 53.80 -12.15
CA GLU A 223 -22.34 54.55 -13.17
C GLU A 223 -23.22 55.12 -14.28
N ILE A 224 -24.23 54.39 -14.75
CA ILE A 224 -25.19 54.91 -15.73
C ILE A 224 -26.00 56.09 -15.10
N ALA A 225 -26.46 55.93 -13.87
CA ALA A 225 -27.19 57.00 -13.20
C ALA A 225 -26.33 58.27 -13.02
N ASN A 226 -25.07 58.08 -12.62
CA ASN A 226 -24.11 59.22 -12.52
C ASN A 226 -23.91 59.88 -13.89
N GLY A 227 -23.71 59.07 -14.94
CA GLY A 227 -23.55 59.57 -16.31
C GLY A 227 -24.75 60.38 -16.80
N ILE A 228 -25.99 59.91 -16.47
CA ILE A 228 -27.22 60.64 -16.80
C ILE A 228 -27.28 61.96 -16.04
N VAL A 229 -26.97 61.99 -14.73
CA VAL A 229 -26.92 63.19 -13.91
C VAL A 229 -25.93 64.23 -14.47
N ASP A 230 -24.72 63.77 -14.88
CA ASP A 230 -23.72 64.63 -15.44
C ASP A 230 -24.11 65.17 -16.85
N GLN A 231 -24.79 64.33 -17.63
CA GLN A 231 -25.38 64.77 -18.91
C GLN A 231 -26.46 65.82 -18.72
N ILE A 232 -27.37 65.62 -17.74
CA ILE A 232 -28.40 66.63 -17.39
C ILE A 232 -27.77 67.93 -16.96
N LYS A 233 -26.73 67.91 -16.10
CA LYS A 233 -26.00 69.13 -15.67
C LYS A 233 -25.36 69.84 -16.84
N SER A 234 -24.78 69.12 -17.77
CA SER A 234 -24.15 69.68 -18.96
C SER A 234 -25.13 70.36 -19.88
N LEU A 235 -26.32 69.77 -20.09
CA LEU A 235 -27.37 70.34 -20.92
C LEU A 235 -28.03 71.55 -20.24
N GLN A 236 -28.19 71.55 -18.93
CA GLN A 236 -28.67 72.73 -18.16
C GLN A 236 -27.67 73.90 -18.23
N ALA A 237 -26.38 73.64 -18.24
CA ALA A 237 -25.34 74.69 -18.38
C ALA A 237 -25.41 75.43 -19.72
N VAL A 238 -25.97 74.82 -20.75
CA VAL A 238 -26.16 75.44 -22.09
C VAL A 238 -27.51 76.16 -22.17
N GLY A 239 -28.28 76.26 -21.07
CA GLY A 239 -29.55 77.06 -20.98
C GLY A 239 -30.78 76.33 -21.48
N MET A 240 -30.80 75.00 -21.59
CA MET A 240 -32.01 74.23 -21.95
C MET A 240 -32.97 74.09 -20.74
N ASN A 241 -34.26 74.16 -21.02
CA ASN A 241 -35.28 73.98 -19.97
C ASN A 241 -35.36 72.51 -19.53
N ILE A 242 -35.75 72.28 -18.27
CA ILE A 242 -35.79 70.96 -17.63
C ILE A 242 -36.62 69.95 -18.46
N ASP A 243 -37.76 70.38 -19.05
CA ASP A 243 -38.62 69.54 -19.87
C ASP A 243 -37.96 69.13 -21.20
N GLU A 244 -37.19 70.00 -21.80
CA GLU A 244 -36.41 69.71 -23.02
C GLU A 244 -35.28 68.73 -22.74
N VAL A 245 -34.59 68.90 -21.61
CA VAL A 245 -33.51 67.99 -21.16
C VAL A 245 -34.08 66.58 -20.92
N ASN A 246 -35.21 66.44 -20.21
CA ASN A 246 -35.84 65.15 -19.98
C ASN A 246 -36.22 64.46 -21.29
N ASN A 247 -36.74 65.18 -22.27
CA ASN A 247 -37.07 64.60 -23.57
C ASN A 247 -35.85 64.08 -24.32
N VAL A 248 -34.75 64.79 -24.27
CA VAL A 248 -33.49 64.36 -24.91
C VAL A 248 -32.90 63.14 -24.22
N VAL A 249 -32.95 63.10 -22.88
CA VAL A 249 -32.46 61.91 -22.10
C VAL A 249 -33.34 60.68 -22.37
N LEU A 250 -34.66 60.82 -22.36
CA LEU A 250 -35.57 59.74 -22.67
C LEU A 250 -35.41 59.23 -24.12
N PHE A 251 -35.16 60.13 -25.07
CA PHE A 251 -34.91 59.76 -26.44
C PHE A 251 -33.58 59.00 -26.62
N ASN A 252 -32.51 59.43 -25.94
CA ASN A 252 -31.27 58.70 -25.93
C ASN A 252 -31.40 57.32 -25.29
N GLN A 253 -32.09 57.19 -24.15
CA GLN A 253 -32.37 55.88 -23.55
C GLN A 253 -33.20 54.97 -24.46
N TYR A 254 -34.15 55.52 -25.18
CA TYR A 254 -34.90 54.75 -26.19
C TYR A 254 -34.02 54.24 -27.32
N LEU A 255 -33.09 55.08 -27.81
CA LEU A 255 -32.13 54.68 -28.84
C LEU A 255 -31.17 53.60 -28.33
N ASP A 256 -30.70 53.65 -27.09
CA ASP A 256 -29.83 52.68 -26.46
C ASP A 256 -30.57 51.34 -26.28
N VAL A 257 -31.82 51.32 -25.89
CA VAL A 257 -32.66 50.13 -25.84
C VAL A 257 -32.87 49.51 -27.23
N MET A 258 -33.09 50.35 -28.24
CA MET A 258 -33.20 49.90 -29.63
C MET A 258 -31.92 49.30 -30.15
N ARG A 259 -30.80 49.91 -29.82
CA ARG A 259 -29.47 49.38 -30.19
C ARG A 259 -29.22 48.03 -29.51
N SER A 260 -29.47 47.92 -28.21
CA SER A 260 -29.30 46.66 -27.46
C SER A 260 -30.24 45.52 -27.98
N LEU A 261 -31.44 45.85 -28.41
CA LEU A 261 -32.37 44.93 -29.05
C LEU A 261 -31.85 44.47 -30.45
N SER A 262 -31.29 45.40 -31.22
CA SER A 262 -30.74 45.06 -32.57
C SER A 262 -29.48 44.21 -32.47
N GLU A 263 -28.67 44.34 -31.41
CA GLU A 263 -27.44 43.59 -31.18
C GLU A 263 -27.71 42.20 -30.51
N SER A 264 -28.95 41.99 -29.95
CA SER A 264 -29.29 40.71 -29.33
C SER A 264 -29.56 39.63 -30.38
N LYS A 265 -28.81 38.54 -30.32
CA LYS A 265 -28.91 37.37 -31.25
C LYS A 265 -30.23 36.66 -31.25
N ASN A 266 -31.16 36.99 -30.35
CA ASN A 266 -32.46 36.32 -30.13
C ASN A 266 -33.68 37.20 -30.43
N ALA A 267 -33.50 38.41 -31.00
CA ALA A 267 -34.64 39.28 -31.36
C ALA A 267 -35.26 38.77 -32.66
N LYS A 268 -36.35 38.00 -32.54
CA LYS A 268 -37.05 37.45 -33.70
C LYS A 268 -38.02 38.42 -34.38
N THR A 269 -38.57 39.44 -33.71
CA THR A 269 -39.38 40.48 -34.37
C THR A 269 -39.59 41.64 -33.36
N VAL A 270 -39.23 42.86 -33.68
CA VAL A 270 -39.60 44.06 -32.94
C VAL A 270 -40.61 44.81 -33.77
N VAL A 271 -41.84 44.84 -33.34
CA VAL A 271 -42.88 45.65 -33.94
C VAL A 271 -42.87 47.02 -33.26
N LEU A 272 -42.49 48.07 -33.99
CA LEU A 272 -42.50 49.45 -33.55
C LEU A 272 -43.78 50.10 -33.95
N PRO A 273 -44.64 50.56 -33.04
CA PRO A 273 -45.80 51.39 -33.39
C PRO A 273 -45.32 52.75 -33.91
N ALA A 274 -45.86 53.12 -35.04
CA ALA A 274 -45.68 54.48 -35.60
C ALA A 274 -46.32 55.51 -34.62
N SER A 275 -45.48 56.36 -34.03
CA SER A 275 -45.80 57.25 -32.95
C SER A 275 -46.77 58.35 -33.22
N THR A 276 -47.66 58.63 -32.28
CA THR A 276 -48.26 59.93 -32.01
C THR A 276 -47.79 60.47 -30.67
N PRO A 277 -47.53 61.75 -30.52
CA PRO A 277 -47.03 62.32 -29.26
C PRO A 277 -48.08 62.21 -28.17
N GLY A 278 -47.87 61.36 -27.19
CA GLY A 278 -48.71 61.13 -26.03
C GLY A 278 -48.87 59.65 -25.58
N GLY A 279 -48.40 58.70 -26.40
CA GLY A 279 -48.69 57.26 -26.22
C GLY A 279 -47.68 56.42 -25.45
N TYR A 280 -46.84 57.01 -24.57
CA TYR A 280 -45.80 56.27 -23.86
C TYR A 280 -46.37 55.16 -22.91
N GLY A 281 -47.61 55.33 -22.39
CA GLY A 281 -48.25 54.34 -21.55
C GLY A 281 -48.67 53.06 -22.30
N GLU A 282 -49.17 53.21 -23.53
CA GLU A 282 -49.60 52.12 -24.38
C GLU A 282 -48.38 51.29 -24.91
N LEU A 283 -47.29 51.97 -25.25
CA LEU A 283 -46.01 51.35 -25.62
C LEU A 283 -45.45 50.44 -24.53
N PHE A 284 -45.51 50.91 -23.29
CA PHE A 284 -45.02 50.10 -22.16
C PHE A 284 -45.90 48.87 -21.92
N THR A 285 -47.22 48.98 -22.10
CA THR A 285 -48.17 47.87 -21.92
C THR A 285 -48.02 46.86 -23.07
N GLN A 286 -47.79 47.29 -24.30
CA GLN A 286 -47.51 46.43 -25.44
C GLN A 286 -46.15 45.70 -25.31
N MET A 287 -45.12 46.39 -24.84
CA MET A 287 -43.79 45.76 -24.60
C MET A 287 -43.83 44.71 -23.49
N THR A 288 -44.57 44.95 -22.40
CA THR A 288 -44.73 43.94 -21.34
C THR A 288 -45.54 42.74 -21.82
N ASN A 289 -46.57 42.94 -22.60
CA ASN A 289 -47.36 41.83 -23.16
C ASN A 289 -46.59 41.02 -24.23
N SER A 290 -45.74 41.63 -25.03
CA SER A 290 -44.87 40.92 -25.97
C SER A 290 -43.75 40.14 -25.30
N MET A 291 -43.21 40.63 -24.16
CA MET A 291 -42.22 39.87 -23.34
C MET A 291 -42.87 38.66 -22.68
N VAL A 292 -44.10 38.78 -22.14
CA VAL A 292 -44.81 37.68 -21.51
C VAL A 292 -45.15 36.59 -22.53
N SER A 293 -45.63 36.97 -23.72
CA SER A 293 -45.91 36.00 -24.81
C SER A 293 -44.65 35.30 -25.36
N ALA A 294 -43.51 35.97 -25.38
CA ALA A 294 -42.24 35.35 -25.78
C ALA A 294 -41.73 34.34 -24.71
N GLN A 295 -41.98 34.61 -23.45
CA GLN A 295 -41.59 33.71 -22.35
C GLN A 295 -42.51 32.49 -22.26
N GLU A 296 -43.81 32.63 -22.59
CA GLU A 296 -44.73 31.49 -22.70
C GLU A 296 -44.40 30.58 -23.92
N ALA A 297 -43.99 31.15 -25.05
CA ALA A 297 -43.55 30.39 -26.20
C ALA A 297 -42.26 29.59 -25.93
N GLN A 298 -41.35 30.08 -25.13
CA GLN A 298 -40.15 29.32 -24.71
C GLN A 298 -40.50 28.15 -23.77
N ASN A 299 -41.42 28.31 -22.85
CA ASN A 299 -41.83 27.24 -21.93
C ASN A 299 -42.62 26.12 -22.62
N THR A 300 -43.34 26.40 -23.70
CA THR A 300 -44.04 25.38 -24.50
C THR A 300 -43.10 24.56 -25.39
N THR A 301 -41.95 25.10 -25.79
CA THR A 301 -40.97 24.39 -26.61
C THR A 301 -40.13 23.41 -25.82
N THR A 302 -39.95 23.66 -24.51
CA THR A 302 -39.17 22.76 -23.58
C THR A 302 -40.01 21.58 -23.09
N LEU A 303 -41.32 21.61 -23.17
CA LEU A 303 -42.23 20.52 -22.74
C LEU A 303 -42.63 19.55 -23.87
N GLY A 304 -42.31 19.87 -25.12
CA GLY A 304 -42.63 19.05 -26.29
C GLY A 304 -41.54 18.10 -26.80
N GLY A 305 -40.38 18.05 -26.12
CA GLY A 305 -39.17 17.34 -26.59
C GLY A 305 -38.87 16.00 -25.93
N SER A 306 -39.72 15.44 -25.05
CA SER A 306 -39.38 14.23 -24.31
C SER A 306 -40.30 13.02 -24.53
N ASP A 307 -40.89 12.84 -25.73
CA ASP A 307 -41.62 11.60 -26.01
C ASP A 307 -41.46 11.16 -27.46
N THR A 308 -40.33 10.55 -27.82
CA THR A 308 -40.22 9.55 -28.88
C THR A 308 -38.91 8.79 -28.74
N GLY A 309 -38.98 7.53 -28.33
CA GLY A 309 -37.87 6.62 -28.58
C GLY A 309 -37.60 5.55 -27.54
N SER A 310 -38.58 4.72 -27.20
CA SER A 310 -38.29 3.39 -26.68
C SER A 310 -39.35 2.38 -27.19
N SER A 311 -39.06 1.81 -28.33
CA SER A 311 -39.63 0.51 -28.72
C SER A 311 -38.70 -0.09 -29.77
N ALA A 312 -38.24 -1.30 -29.51
CA ALA A 312 -37.66 -2.32 -30.37
C ALA A 312 -36.15 -2.64 -30.10
N ARG A 313 -36.04 -3.73 -29.49
CA ARG A 313 -35.14 -4.90 -29.46
C ARG A 313 -34.27 -5.03 -28.22
#